data_75fd772b6fa89de2f3863edb203be9ff
#
_entry.id   75fd772b6fa89de2f3863edb203be9ff
#
_cell.length_a   1.000
_cell.length_b   1.000
_cell.length_c   1.000
_cell.angle_alpha   90.00
_cell.angle_beta   90.00
_cell.angle_gamma   90.00
#
_symmetry.space_group_name_H-M   'P 1'
#
loop_
_entity.id
_entity.type
_entity.pdbx_description
1 polymer ?
#
loop_
_entity_poly.entity_id
_entity_poly.type
_entity_poly.pdbx_seq_one_letter_code
_entity_poly.pdbx_strand_id
1 'polypeptide(L)'
;MTRVAVAGFQHETNTFSPIPTTFEDFLKGGINTSGILRGEEILYFQNREMNNATSGFLRTAASLGLECIPLIWTEAEPSDRMSAETFDQVMGLLEEDLKAHLPYDGVFLDLHGAMIFGDYQDG
;
A
#
# COMPACT_ATOMS: atom_id res chain seq x y z
N MET A 1 14.51 -2.57 20.53
CA MET A 1 13.09 -2.42 20.13
C MET A 1 12.91 -3.00 18.74
N THR A 2 11.94 -3.84 18.58
CA THR A 2 11.64 -4.43 17.27
C THR A 2 11.07 -3.39 16.31
N ARG A 3 11.70 -3.24 15.17
CA ARG A 3 11.38 -2.25 14.14
C ARG A 3 10.71 -2.93 12.95
N VAL A 4 9.52 -2.46 12.57
CA VAL A 4 8.74 -3.05 11.47
C VAL A 4 8.40 -1.96 10.46
N ALA A 5 8.86 -2.14 9.22
CA ALA A 5 8.44 -1.29 8.11
C ALA A 5 6.99 -1.59 7.75
N VAL A 6 6.19 -0.56 7.46
CA VAL A 6 4.76 -0.69 7.15
C VAL A 6 4.47 -0.06 5.80
N ALA A 7 3.90 -0.85 4.90
CA ALA A 7 3.51 -0.36 3.58
C ALA A 7 2.23 -1.05 3.10
N GLY A 8 1.57 -0.42 2.13
CA GLY A 8 0.41 -0.98 1.47
C GLY A 8 0.36 -0.62 -0.01
N PHE A 9 -0.06 -1.57 -0.80
CA PHE A 9 -0.28 -1.41 -2.23
C PHE A 9 -1.50 -2.23 -2.62
N GLN A 10 -2.62 -1.55 -2.86
CA GLN A 10 -3.91 -2.20 -3.06
C GLN A 10 -4.59 -1.77 -4.35
N HIS A 11 -5.08 -2.74 -5.08
CA HIS A 11 -5.98 -2.56 -6.20
C HIS A 11 -6.88 -3.79 -6.34
N GLU A 12 -8.16 -3.57 -6.46
CA GLU A 12 -9.12 -4.63 -6.78
C GLU A 12 -9.41 -4.58 -8.28
N THR A 13 -8.72 -5.42 -9.05
CA THR A 13 -8.83 -5.46 -10.49
C THR A 13 -10.20 -5.97 -10.92
N ASN A 14 -10.83 -5.23 -11.83
CA ASN A 14 -12.09 -5.61 -12.48
C ASN A 14 -11.86 -5.77 -13.99
N THR A 15 -11.67 -7.00 -14.43
CA THR A 15 -11.39 -7.31 -15.83
C THR A 15 -12.57 -7.08 -16.77
N PHE A 16 -13.76 -6.81 -16.25
CA PHE A 16 -14.91 -6.38 -17.05
C PHE A 16 -14.88 -4.89 -17.38
N SER A 17 -14.07 -4.10 -16.69
CA SER A 17 -13.87 -2.69 -17.01
C SER A 17 -13.03 -2.56 -18.27
N PRO A 18 -13.41 -1.66 -19.21
CA PRO A 18 -12.60 -1.39 -20.40
C PRO A 18 -11.46 -0.40 -20.14
N ILE A 19 -11.34 0.13 -18.92
CA ILE A 19 -10.41 1.22 -18.57
C ILE A 19 -9.26 0.66 -17.74
N PRO A 20 -8.02 0.65 -18.27
CA PRO A 20 -6.85 0.23 -17.51
C PRO A 20 -6.61 1.14 -16.29
N THR A 21 -6.09 0.57 -15.22
CA THR A 21 -5.67 1.33 -14.05
C THR A 21 -4.30 1.94 -14.31
N THR A 22 -4.16 3.23 -14.06
CA THR A 22 -2.96 4.01 -14.32
C THR A 22 -2.32 4.52 -13.03
N PHE A 23 -1.09 5.02 -13.11
CA PHE A 23 -0.45 5.68 -11.98
C PHE A 23 -1.24 6.91 -11.50
N GLU A 24 -1.86 7.64 -12.40
CA GLU A 24 -2.75 8.76 -12.07
C GLU A 24 -3.91 8.35 -11.17
N ASP A 25 -4.42 7.12 -11.33
CA ASP A 25 -5.48 6.61 -10.47
C ASP A 25 -5.01 6.41 -9.03
N PHE A 26 -3.75 5.97 -8.84
CA PHE A 26 -3.14 5.90 -7.51
C PHE A 26 -2.89 7.28 -6.90
N LEU A 27 -2.57 8.29 -7.71
CA LEU A 27 -2.45 9.68 -7.24
C LEU A 27 -3.79 10.26 -6.79
N LYS A 28 -4.89 9.81 -7.36
CA LYS A 28 -6.25 10.18 -6.92
C LYS A 28 -6.65 9.44 -5.64
N GLY A 29 -6.17 8.21 -5.47
CA GLY A 29 -6.53 7.35 -4.36
C GLY A 29 -7.83 6.57 -4.58
N GLY A 30 -8.34 6.02 -3.49
CA GLY A 30 -9.55 5.20 -3.49
C GLY A 30 -10.40 5.45 -2.26
N ILE A 31 -11.03 4.41 -1.75
CA ILE A 31 -11.98 4.52 -0.65
C ILE A 31 -11.34 4.89 0.69
N ASN A 32 -10.10 4.47 0.93
CA ASN A 32 -9.41 4.70 2.21
C ASN A 32 -8.55 5.98 2.19
N THR A 33 -8.06 6.39 1.02
CA THR A 33 -7.14 7.52 0.90
C THR A 33 -7.49 8.41 -0.29
N SER A 34 -7.09 9.66 -0.22
CA SER A 34 -7.22 10.62 -1.32
C SER A 34 -5.93 10.78 -2.12
N GLY A 35 -5.07 9.79 -2.12
CA GLY A 35 -3.80 9.81 -2.85
C GLY A 35 -2.81 8.82 -2.27
N ILE A 36 -1.54 9.00 -2.61
CA ILE A 36 -0.44 8.20 -2.07
C ILE A 36 -0.04 8.77 -0.71
N LEU A 37 -0.13 7.96 0.34
CA LEU A 37 0.37 8.33 1.66
C LEU A 37 1.85 7.96 1.77
N ARG A 38 2.66 8.86 2.32
CA ARG A 38 4.10 8.66 2.53
C ARG A 38 4.45 8.93 3.99
N GLY A 39 5.31 8.07 4.55
CA GLY A 39 5.82 8.26 5.90
C GLY A 39 4.71 8.39 6.94
N GLU A 40 4.84 9.36 7.83
CA GLU A 40 3.93 9.56 8.96
C GLU A 40 2.46 9.77 8.58
N GLU A 41 2.17 10.13 7.34
CA GLU A 41 0.79 10.21 6.85
C GLU A 41 0.04 8.88 7.02
N ILE A 42 0.74 7.74 6.97
CA ILE A 42 0.15 6.41 7.16
C ILE A 42 -0.39 6.21 8.58
N LEU A 43 0.17 6.92 9.57
CA LEU A 43 -0.28 6.87 10.96
C LEU A 43 -1.72 7.38 11.15
N TYR A 44 -2.26 8.06 10.14
CA TYR A 44 -3.67 8.39 10.04
C TYR A 44 -4.57 7.15 10.28
N PHE A 45 -4.17 5.98 9.80
CA PHE A 45 -4.89 4.74 10.00
C PHE A 45 -4.89 4.27 11.47
N GLN A 46 -3.88 4.61 12.23
CA GLN A 46 -3.81 4.24 13.67
C GLN A 46 -4.85 5.00 14.49
N ASN A 47 -5.09 6.25 14.14
CA ASN A 47 -5.93 7.18 14.89
C ASN A 47 -7.40 7.14 14.48
N ARG A 48 -7.74 6.35 13.48
CA ARG A 48 -9.11 6.15 13.01
C ARG A 48 -9.47 4.68 13.06
N GLU A 49 -10.69 4.40 13.50
CA GLU A 49 -11.22 3.04 13.49
C GLU A 49 -11.65 2.66 12.07
N MET A 50 -10.67 2.51 11.20
CA MET A 50 -10.88 2.06 9.83
C MET A 50 -10.85 0.54 9.77
N ASN A 51 -11.72 -0.03 8.96
CA ASN A 51 -11.76 -1.47 8.74
C ASN A 51 -10.82 -1.89 7.62
N ASN A 52 -9.52 -1.77 7.87
CA ASN A 52 -8.47 -2.28 6.99
C ASN A 52 -7.33 -2.90 7.79
N ALA A 53 -6.51 -3.70 7.11
CA ALA A 53 -5.44 -4.47 7.74
C ALA A 53 -4.36 -3.57 8.36
N THR A 54 -3.98 -2.50 7.69
CA THR A 54 -2.98 -1.54 8.19
C THR A 54 -3.41 -0.88 9.50
N SER A 55 -4.68 -0.47 9.59
CA SER A 55 -5.23 0.12 10.81
C SER A 55 -5.17 -0.85 12.00
N GLY A 56 -5.58 -2.10 11.78
CA GLY A 56 -5.50 -3.17 12.79
C GLY A 56 -4.06 -3.46 13.20
N PHE A 57 -3.18 -3.57 12.22
CA PHE A 57 -1.75 -3.82 12.48
C PHE A 57 -1.12 -2.69 13.32
N LEU A 58 -1.29 -1.44 12.94
CA LEU A 58 -0.71 -0.30 13.65
C LEU A 58 -1.17 -0.21 15.11
N ARG A 59 -2.47 -0.43 15.35
CA ARG A 59 -2.99 -0.43 16.73
C ARG A 59 -2.41 -1.57 17.57
N THR A 60 -2.33 -2.76 17.00
CA THR A 60 -1.76 -3.93 17.68
C THR A 60 -0.26 -3.74 17.94
N ALA A 61 0.48 -3.28 16.94
CA ALA A 61 1.89 -2.99 17.05
C ALA A 61 2.18 -1.99 18.18
N ALA A 62 1.39 -0.92 18.26
CA ALA A 62 1.51 0.07 19.33
C ALA A 62 1.27 -0.56 20.71
N SER A 63 0.28 -1.45 20.85
CA SER A 63 0.00 -2.13 22.12
C SER A 63 1.10 -3.10 22.54
N LEU A 64 1.87 -3.61 21.57
CA LEU A 64 2.99 -4.53 21.79
C LEU A 64 4.33 -3.80 21.92
N GLY A 65 4.36 -2.48 21.80
CA GLY A 65 5.58 -1.68 21.89
C GLY A 65 6.52 -1.84 20.69
N LEU A 66 5.99 -2.19 19.52
CA LEU A 66 6.77 -2.23 18.29
C LEU A 66 6.98 -0.83 17.73
N GLU A 67 8.17 -0.57 17.19
CA GLU A 67 8.44 0.64 16.43
C GLU A 67 8.00 0.44 14.98
N CYS A 68 6.90 1.05 14.57
CA CYS A 68 6.46 1.04 13.18
C CYS A 68 7.15 2.15 12.39
N ILE A 69 7.73 1.78 11.25
CA ILE A 69 8.36 2.70 10.31
C ILE A 69 7.45 2.77 9.08
N PRO A 70 6.59 3.80 8.99
CA PRO A 70 5.67 3.91 7.86
C PRO A 70 6.42 4.34 6.59
N LEU A 71 6.19 3.65 5.50
CA LEU A 71 6.83 3.89 4.20
C LEU A 71 5.86 4.52 3.20
N ILE A 72 5.15 3.68 2.44
CA ILE A 72 4.15 4.09 1.45
C ILE A 72 2.87 3.29 1.64
N TRP A 73 1.73 3.93 1.43
CA TRP A 73 0.45 3.25 1.33
C TRP A 73 -0.37 3.88 0.21
N THR A 74 -0.84 3.06 -0.72
CA THR A 74 -1.60 3.54 -1.87
C THR A 74 -2.64 2.54 -2.33
N GLU A 75 -3.71 3.07 -2.88
CA GLU A 75 -4.77 2.30 -3.55
C GLU A 75 -5.33 3.08 -4.72
N ALA A 76 -6.00 2.39 -5.63
CA ALA A 76 -6.79 2.99 -6.69
C ALA A 76 -8.19 2.36 -6.72
N GLU A 77 -9.15 3.08 -7.27
CA GLU A 77 -10.51 2.57 -7.48
C GLU A 77 -10.49 1.35 -8.42
N PRO A 78 -11.40 0.39 -8.21
CA PRO A 78 -11.50 -0.78 -9.07
C PRO A 78 -11.65 -0.41 -10.55
N SER A 79 -10.77 -0.98 -11.38
CA SER A 79 -10.74 -0.81 -12.82
C SER A 79 -9.99 -2.00 -13.43
N ASP A 80 -9.73 -2.03 -14.75
CA ASP A 80 -8.99 -3.13 -15.35
C ASP A 80 -7.54 -3.15 -14.84
N ARG A 81 -6.82 -4.23 -15.15
CA ARG A 81 -5.45 -4.45 -14.70
C ARG A 81 -4.55 -3.25 -14.95
N MET A 82 -3.62 -3.03 -14.07
CA MET A 82 -2.58 -2.03 -14.28
C MET A 82 -1.51 -2.53 -15.25
N SER A 83 -0.87 -1.62 -15.97
CA SER A 83 0.30 -1.95 -16.81
C SER A 83 1.50 -2.33 -15.94
N ALA A 84 2.46 -3.07 -16.53
CA ALA A 84 3.73 -3.33 -15.86
C ALA A 84 4.45 -2.02 -15.47
N GLU A 85 4.36 -1.00 -16.32
CA GLU A 85 4.91 0.33 -16.04
C GLU A 85 4.31 0.97 -14.78
N THR A 86 2.98 0.94 -14.65
CA THR A 86 2.30 1.46 -13.44
C THR A 86 2.73 0.71 -12.18
N PHE A 87 2.81 -0.62 -12.25
CA PHE A 87 3.31 -1.43 -11.17
C PHE A 87 4.75 -1.04 -10.79
N ASP A 88 5.62 -0.91 -11.78
CA ASP A 88 7.03 -0.55 -11.56
C ASP A 88 7.17 0.85 -10.94
N GLN A 89 6.31 1.80 -11.32
CA GLN A 89 6.31 3.14 -10.74
C GLN A 89 5.99 3.11 -9.24
N VAL A 90 4.95 2.37 -8.84
CA VAL A 90 4.58 2.24 -7.42
C VAL A 90 5.64 1.45 -6.66
N MET A 91 6.11 0.34 -7.20
CA MET A 91 7.16 -0.47 -6.58
C MET A 91 8.47 0.29 -6.43
N GLY A 92 8.80 1.16 -7.40
CA GLY A 92 9.97 2.02 -7.31
C GLY A 92 9.94 2.94 -6.09
N LEU A 93 8.77 3.52 -5.79
CA LEU A 93 8.59 4.35 -4.58
C LEU A 93 8.75 3.51 -3.30
N LEU A 94 8.17 2.30 -3.29
CA LEU A 94 8.29 1.40 -2.13
C LEU A 94 9.74 0.96 -1.90
N GLU A 95 10.44 0.57 -2.95
CA GLU A 95 11.85 0.16 -2.85
C GLU A 95 12.76 1.29 -2.37
N GLU A 96 12.53 2.50 -2.86
CA GLU A 96 13.27 3.69 -2.43
C GLU A 96 13.10 3.91 -0.93
N ASP A 97 11.86 3.89 -0.45
CA ASP A 97 11.56 4.06 0.97
C ASP A 97 12.14 2.92 1.82
N LEU A 98 12.05 1.67 1.35
CA LEU A 98 12.63 0.51 2.02
C LEU A 98 14.15 0.68 2.22
N LYS A 99 14.85 1.10 1.17
CA LYS A 99 16.30 1.29 1.23
C LYS A 99 16.69 2.46 2.13
N ALA A 100 15.91 3.52 2.15
CA ALA A 100 16.22 4.74 2.92
C ALA A 100 16.10 4.57 4.43
N HIS A 101 15.31 3.59 4.90
CA HIS A 101 14.96 3.46 6.33
C HIS A 101 15.53 2.20 7.01
N LEU A 102 16.43 1.47 6.34
CA LEU A 102 17.12 0.33 6.94
C LEU A 102 17.88 0.73 8.23
N PRO A 103 18.02 -0.16 9.20
CA PRO A 103 17.55 -1.57 9.23
C PRO A 103 16.16 -1.73 9.83
N TYR A 104 15.48 -2.82 9.47
CA TYR A 104 14.27 -3.31 10.17
C TYR A 104 14.42 -4.78 10.54
N ASP A 105 13.58 -5.21 11.49
CA ASP A 105 13.45 -6.61 11.90
C ASP A 105 12.40 -7.35 11.08
N GLY A 106 11.45 -6.61 10.51
CA GLY A 106 10.38 -7.15 9.67
C GLY A 106 9.71 -6.11 8.79
N VAL A 107 8.88 -6.59 7.87
CA VAL A 107 8.08 -5.75 6.97
C VAL A 107 6.64 -6.24 6.98
N PHE A 108 5.71 -5.34 7.22
CA PHE A 108 4.28 -5.56 7.04
C PHE A 108 3.85 -4.97 5.70
N LEU A 109 3.26 -5.80 4.85
CA LEU A 109 2.71 -5.38 3.55
C LEU A 109 1.21 -5.64 3.52
N ASP A 110 0.44 -4.59 3.31
CA ASP A 110 -1.00 -4.64 3.10
C ASP A 110 -1.28 -4.73 1.60
N LEU A 111 -1.52 -5.94 1.11
CA LEU A 111 -1.71 -6.24 -0.29
C LEU A 111 -3.12 -6.76 -0.56
N HIS A 112 -3.56 -6.69 -1.80
CA HIS A 112 -4.87 -7.19 -2.22
C HIS A 112 -4.71 -8.32 -3.25
N GLY A 113 -5.22 -9.52 -2.94
CA GLY A 113 -5.06 -10.71 -3.78
C GLY A 113 -5.71 -10.62 -5.16
N ALA A 114 -6.71 -9.73 -5.34
CA ALA A 114 -7.35 -9.51 -6.63
C ALA A 114 -6.57 -8.53 -7.54
N MET A 115 -5.44 -8.01 -7.09
CA MET A 115 -4.61 -7.10 -7.87
C MET A 115 -3.86 -7.86 -8.95
N ILE A 116 -4.04 -7.48 -10.22
CA ILE A 116 -3.26 -8.03 -11.34
C ILE A 116 -2.63 -6.91 -12.16
N PHE A 117 -1.49 -7.22 -12.77
CA PHE A 117 -0.71 -6.24 -13.52
C PHE A 117 0.07 -6.90 -14.67
N GLY A 118 0.30 -6.16 -15.76
CA GLY A 118 1.02 -6.66 -16.92
C GLY A 118 0.41 -7.95 -17.46
N ASP A 119 1.25 -8.97 -17.65
CA ASP A 119 0.84 -10.29 -18.14
C ASP A 119 0.57 -11.30 -17.01
N TYR A 120 0.74 -10.89 -15.75
CA TYR A 120 0.46 -11.76 -14.60
C TYR A 120 -1.05 -11.91 -14.39
N GLN A 121 -1.46 -13.10 -13.97
CA GLN A 121 -2.87 -13.44 -13.73
C GLN A 121 -3.21 -13.50 -12.24
N ASP A 122 -2.22 -13.32 -11.39
CA ASP A 122 -2.35 -13.34 -9.93
C ASP A 122 -1.38 -12.30 -9.35
N GLY A 123 -1.81 -11.55 -8.36
CA GLY A 123 -1.05 -10.46 -7.78
C GLY A 123 -0.05 -10.81 -6.69
#